data_b243b7fac022b0be852ba99215b357be
#
_entry.id   b243b7fac022b0be852ba99215b357be
#
_cell.length_a   1.000
_cell.length_b   1.000
_cell.length_c   1.000
_cell.angle_alpha   90.00
_cell.angle_beta   90.00
_cell.angle_gamma   90.00
#
_symmetry.space_group_name_H-M   'P 1'
#
loop_
_entity.id
_entity.type
_entity.pdbx_description
1 polymer ?
#
loop_
_entity_poly.entity_id
_entity_poly.type
_entity_poly.pdbx_seq_one_letter_code
_entity_poly.pdbx_strand_id
1 'polypeptide(L)'
;LSRMLDIFFSGWIHQTVQNEFPNCYIVFSGGDDLLIIGPWNETIELSKKINDAFRKFTADNLNITLSAGIAFAKPKIPVSVVVKQAEEKLECSKEEVDCLSEEGSRNQLTAFNETVKWNRVETLLKDAKLLADWLNEDHISSGFVHNLTIYNTIFKRYQKYGESYGLRFLPLLCYDIVRNLPPIDDKDPQKRLVRLWAEELKDIHGQRMNFLGFIPGYALDRK
;
A
#
# COMPACT_ATOMS: atom_id res chain seq x y z
N LEU A 1 -3.13 -24.46 -19.54
CA LEU A 1 -2.97 -23.27 -18.68
C LEU A 1 -3.60 -23.52 -17.30
N SER A 2 -4.89 -23.88 -17.21
CA SER A 2 -5.62 -24.09 -15.95
C SER A 2 -4.91 -25.06 -14.99
N ARG A 3 -4.46 -26.23 -15.48
CA ARG A 3 -3.73 -27.22 -14.65
C ARG A 3 -2.40 -26.70 -14.10
N MET A 4 -1.71 -25.81 -14.83
CA MET A 4 -0.47 -25.21 -14.35
C MET A 4 -0.75 -24.14 -13.29
N LEU A 5 -1.79 -23.33 -13.49
CA LEU A 5 -2.24 -22.37 -12.47
C LEU A 5 -2.63 -23.09 -11.16
N ASP A 6 -3.36 -24.19 -11.28
CA ASP A 6 -3.73 -25.00 -10.12
C ASP A 6 -2.50 -25.51 -9.31
N ILE A 7 -1.45 -25.95 -10.00
CA ILE A 7 -0.17 -26.34 -9.35
C ILE A 7 0.48 -25.15 -8.64
N PHE A 8 0.43 -23.95 -9.23
CA PHE A 8 0.99 -22.76 -8.59
C PHE A 8 0.19 -22.37 -7.35
N PHE A 9 -1.13 -22.28 -7.47
CA PHE A 9 -2.01 -21.83 -6.39
C PHE A 9 -2.14 -22.88 -5.27
N SER A 10 -2.35 -24.14 -5.59
CA SER A 10 -2.51 -25.21 -4.60
C SER A 10 -1.18 -25.79 -4.08
N GLY A 11 -0.09 -25.68 -4.84
CA GLY A 11 1.21 -26.21 -4.48
C GLY A 11 2.16 -25.17 -3.90
N TRP A 12 2.69 -24.29 -4.76
CA TRP A 12 3.74 -23.35 -4.38
C TRP A 12 3.28 -22.37 -3.28
N ILE A 13 2.07 -21.82 -3.38
CA ILE A 13 1.55 -20.87 -2.38
C ILE A 13 1.40 -21.54 -1.04
N HIS A 14 0.84 -22.76 -0.97
CA HIS A 14 0.71 -23.50 0.29
C HIS A 14 2.08 -23.75 0.95
N GLN A 15 3.07 -24.18 0.19
CA GLN A 15 4.42 -24.39 0.72
C GLN A 15 5.06 -23.08 1.22
N THR A 16 4.88 -21.98 0.48
CA THR A 16 5.41 -20.67 0.86
C THR A 16 4.76 -20.16 2.15
N VAL A 17 3.44 -20.27 2.26
CA VAL A 17 2.71 -19.85 3.47
C VAL A 17 3.16 -20.66 4.67
N GLN A 18 3.24 -21.99 4.57
CA GLN A 18 3.65 -22.85 5.67
C GLN A 18 5.08 -22.56 6.16
N ASN A 19 6.01 -22.29 5.25
CA ASN A 19 7.42 -22.16 5.59
C ASN A 19 7.81 -20.74 6.02
N GLU A 20 7.19 -19.70 5.44
CA GLU A 20 7.65 -18.33 5.59
C GLU A 20 6.62 -17.39 6.23
N PHE A 21 5.34 -17.75 6.18
CA PHE A 21 4.24 -16.96 6.74
C PHE A 21 3.31 -17.80 7.61
N PRO A 22 3.83 -18.44 8.68
CA PRO A 22 3.06 -19.41 9.47
C PRO A 22 1.84 -18.82 10.18
N ASN A 23 1.76 -17.48 10.32
CA ASN A 23 0.60 -16.79 10.88
C ASN A 23 -0.47 -16.50 9.84
N CYS A 24 -0.23 -16.75 8.56
CA CYS A 24 -1.21 -16.60 7.49
C CYS A 24 -1.95 -17.92 7.26
N TYR A 25 -3.24 -17.84 7.05
CA TYR A 25 -4.12 -18.98 6.80
C TYR A 25 -4.76 -18.90 5.42
N ILE A 26 -4.58 -19.94 4.60
CA ILE A 26 -5.25 -20.05 3.31
C ILE A 26 -6.67 -20.59 3.55
N VAL A 27 -7.67 -19.76 3.31
CA VAL A 27 -9.08 -20.12 3.43
C VAL A 27 -9.54 -20.89 2.19
N PHE A 28 -9.13 -20.40 1.03
CA PHE A 28 -9.45 -20.99 -0.26
C PHE A 28 -8.29 -20.78 -1.24
N SER A 29 -8.00 -21.79 -2.01
CA SER A 29 -7.03 -21.74 -3.11
C SER A 29 -7.46 -22.75 -4.16
N GLY A 30 -7.84 -22.28 -5.35
CA GLY A 30 -8.29 -23.17 -6.43
C GLY A 30 -8.52 -22.43 -7.74
N GLY A 31 -8.06 -23.02 -8.84
CA GLY A 31 -8.09 -22.37 -10.13
C GLY A 31 -7.21 -21.14 -10.18
N ASP A 32 -7.83 -19.98 -10.31
CA ASP A 32 -7.21 -18.65 -10.34
C ASP A 32 -7.58 -17.79 -9.11
N ASP A 33 -8.38 -18.32 -8.20
CA ASP A 33 -8.84 -17.60 -7.01
C ASP A 33 -8.07 -18.01 -5.76
N LEU A 34 -7.77 -17.03 -4.91
CA LEU A 34 -7.04 -17.18 -3.66
C LEU A 34 -7.60 -16.26 -2.58
N LEU A 35 -7.90 -16.84 -1.41
CA LEU A 35 -8.28 -16.08 -0.22
C LEU A 35 -7.37 -16.47 0.95
N ILE A 36 -6.68 -15.48 1.51
CA ILE A 36 -5.78 -15.64 2.65
C ILE A 36 -6.21 -14.68 3.77
N ILE A 37 -6.14 -15.14 5.00
CA ILE A 37 -6.31 -14.35 6.22
C ILE A 37 -5.03 -14.43 7.03
N GLY A 38 -4.55 -13.30 7.53
CA GLY A 38 -3.32 -13.25 8.33
C GLY A 38 -3.08 -11.89 8.96
N PRO A 39 -1.98 -11.73 9.69
CA PRO A 39 -1.53 -10.42 10.16
C PRO A 39 -1.38 -9.47 8.98
N TRP A 40 -1.86 -8.26 9.14
CA TRP A 40 -1.98 -7.30 8.04
C TRP A 40 -0.63 -7.00 7.34
N ASN A 41 0.45 -6.87 8.10
CA ASN A 41 1.79 -6.64 7.57
C ASN A 41 2.33 -7.84 6.78
N GLU A 42 2.16 -9.06 7.31
CA GLU A 42 2.56 -10.30 6.64
C GLU A 42 1.74 -10.52 5.37
N THR A 43 0.44 -10.21 5.39
CA THR A 43 -0.43 -10.35 4.22
C THR A 43 0.00 -9.46 3.06
N ILE A 44 0.44 -8.22 3.33
CA ILE A 44 0.95 -7.32 2.29
C ILE A 44 2.27 -7.87 1.69
N GLU A 45 3.20 -8.29 2.54
CA GLU A 45 4.47 -8.86 2.08
C GLU A 45 4.27 -10.15 1.29
N LEU A 46 3.38 -11.02 1.78
CA LEU A 46 3.00 -12.25 1.09
C LEU A 46 2.38 -11.98 -0.28
N SER A 47 1.48 -10.99 -0.39
CA SER A 47 0.86 -10.63 -1.66
C SER A 47 1.89 -10.19 -2.71
N LYS A 48 2.88 -9.39 -2.30
CA LYS A 48 4.00 -9.00 -3.17
C LYS A 48 4.84 -10.21 -3.59
N LYS A 49 5.15 -11.10 -2.65
CA LYS A 49 5.91 -12.32 -2.92
C LYS A 49 5.19 -13.26 -3.87
N ILE A 50 3.88 -13.44 -3.71
CA ILE A 50 3.04 -14.23 -4.62
C ILE A 50 3.10 -13.64 -6.03
N ASN A 51 2.95 -12.32 -6.18
CA ASN A 51 3.03 -11.67 -7.48
C ASN A 51 4.41 -11.87 -8.14
N ASP A 52 5.50 -11.71 -7.40
CA ASP A 52 6.85 -11.88 -7.95
C ASP A 52 7.13 -13.32 -8.39
N ALA A 53 6.64 -14.30 -7.62
CA ALA A 53 6.73 -15.70 -7.99
C ALA A 53 5.84 -16.03 -9.19
N PHE A 54 4.64 -15.48 -9.25
CA PHE A 54 3.72 -15.66 -10.37
C PHE A 54 4.28 -15.11 -11.68
N ARG A 55 4.91 -13.94 -11.65
CA ARG A 55 5.61 -13.38 -12.80
C ARG A 55 6.70 -14.31 -13.33
N LYS A 56 7.53 -14.86 -12.43
CA LYS A 56 8.55 -15.86 -12.80
C LYS A 56 7.91 -17.14 -13.37
N PHE A 57 6.82 -17.60 -12.76
CA PHE A 57 6.09 -18.78 -13.20
C PHE A 57 5.51 -18.62 -14.60
N THR A 58 5.01 -17.42 -14.94
CA THR A 58 4.48 -17.09 -16.28
C THR A 58 5.54 -16.60 -17.26
N ALA A 59 6.83 -16.69 -16.91
CA ALA A 59 7.96 -16.18 -17.71
C ALA A 59 7.76 -14.71 -18.12
N ASP A 60 7.30 -13.88 -17.18
CA ASP A 60 7.02 -12.44 -17.35
C ASP A 60 6.02 -12.12 -18.49
N ASN A 61 5.13 -13.04 -18.82
CA ASN A 61 4.10 -12.81 -19.82
C ASN A 61 3.14 -11.70 -19.37
N LEU A 62 3.12 -10.60 -20.12
CA LEU A 62 2.33 -9.41 -19.80
C LEU A 62 0.81 -9.63 -19.90
N ASN A 63 0.37 -10.67 -20.61
CA ASN A 63 -1.05 -11.00 -20.77
C ASN A 63 -1.60 -11.86 -19.62
N ILE A 64 -0.73 -12.36 -18.74
CA ILE A 64 -1.10 -13.20 -17.60
C ILE A 64 -0.60 -12.51 -16.34
N THR A 65 -1.50 -11.80 -15.65
CA THR A 65 -1.15 -10.93 -14.52
C THR A 65 -2.02 -11.24 -13.31
N LEU A 66 -1.55 -10.87 -12.13
CA LEU A 66 -2.27 -10.95 -10.87
C LEU A 66 -2.75 -9.56 -10.44
N SER A 67 -4.00 -9.50 -9.95
CA SER A 67 -4.50 -8.36 -9.18
C SER A 67 -4.85 -8.81 -7.77
N ALA A 68 -4.72 -7.94 -6.79
CA ALA A 68 -5.04 -8.27 -5.40
C ALA A 68 -5.79 -7.12 -4.70
N GLY A 69 -6.68 -7.49 -3.77
CA GLY A 69 -7.35 -6.58 -2.87
C GLY A 69 -7.09 -6.97 -1.42
N ILE A 70 -6.65 -6.04 -0.59
CA ILE A 70 -6.42 -6.28 0.84
C ILE A 70 -7.37 -5.42 1.67
N ALA A 71 -8.17 -6.08 2.52
CA ALA A 71 -9.03 -5.44 3.51
C ALA A 71 -8.43 -5.59 4.91
N PHE A 72 -8.52 -4.54 5.71
CA PHE A 72 -8.06 -4.51 7.09
C PHE A 72 -9.27 -4.59 8.02
N ALA A 73 -9.25 -5.54 8.95
CA ALA A 73 -10.33 -5.76 9.88
C ALA A 73 -9.92 -5.45 11.30
N LYS A 74 -10.75 -4.69 12.01
CA LYS A 74 -10.65 -4.59 13.46
C LYS A 74 -11.21 -5.84 14.14
N PRO A 75 -10.73 -6.19 15.34
CA PRO A 75 -11.30 -7.29 16.11
C PRO A 75 -12.83 -7.19 16.22
N LYS A 76 -13.53 -8.32 16.16
CA LYS A 76 -15.00 -8.48 16.26
C LYS A 76 -15.80 -8.14 14.99
N ILE A 77 -15.17 -7.78 13.88
CA ILE A 77 -15.89 -7.67 12.60
C ILE A 77 -16.13 -9.09 12.04
N PRO A 78 -17.35 -9.43 11.59
CA PRO A 78 -17.63 -10.73 10.97
C PRO A 78 -16.75 -10.98 9.74
N VAL A 79 -16.19 -12.17 9.61
CA VAL A 79 -15.30 -12.55 8.50
C VAL A 79 -15.95 -12.32 7.14
N SER A 80 -17.27 -12.62 7.01
CA SER A 80 -18.01 -12.39 5.77
C SER A 80 -18.00 -10.93 5.30
N VAL A 81 -18.02 -9.97 6.23
CA VAL A 81 -17.93 -8.55 5.91
C VAL A 81 -16.52 -8.20 5.41
N VAL A 82 -15.49 -8.75 6.05
CA VAL A 82 -14.10 -8.52 5.66
C VAL A 82 -13.80 -9.11 4.29
N VAL A 83 -14.28 -10.31 4.02
CA VAL A 83 -14.15 -10.96 2.70
C VAL A 83 -14.79 -10.10 1.62
N LYS A 84 -16.02 -9.62 1.85
CA LYS A 84 -16.69 -8.72 0.90
C LYS A 84 -15.89 -7.43 0.65
N GLN A 85 -15.32 -6.84 1.69
CA GLN A 85 -14.44 -5.68 1.54
C GLN A 85 -13.17 -6.00 0.74
N ALA A 86 -12.59 -7.20 0.91
CA ALA A 86 -11.44 -7.63 0.12
C ALA A 86 -11.82 -7.85 -1.36
N GLU A 87 -13.00 -8.40 -1.65
CA GLU A 87 -13.54 -8.52 -3.00
C GLU A 87 -13.76 -7.15 -3.65
N GLU A 88 -14.35 -6.18 -2.93
CA GLU A 88 -14.50 -4.80 -3.42
C GLU A 88 -13.14 -4.16 -3.75
N LYS A 89 -12.11 -4.40 -2.92
CA LYS A 89 -10.74 -3.94 -3.21
C LYS A 89 -10.13 -4.65 -4.42
N LEU A 90 -10.39 -5.93 -4.58
CA LEU A 90 -9.96 -6.69 -5.75
C LEU A 90 -10.59 -6.12 -7.04
N GLU A 91 -11.88 -5.80 -7.02
CA GLU A 91 -12.54 -5.18 -8.17
C GLU A 91 -11.95 -3.78 -8.44
N CYS A 92 -11.69 -2.94 -7.42
CA CYS A 92 -10.94 -1.70 -7.60
C CYS A 92 -9.59 -1.95 -8.29
N SER A 93 -8.85 -3.01 -7.91
CA SER A 93 -7.57 -3.35 -8.53
C SER A 93 -7.68 -3.82 -9.98
N LYS A 94 -8.87 -4.18 -10.45
CA LYS A 94 -9.13 -4.57 -11.84
C LYS A 94 -9.65 -3.43 -12.71
N GLU A 95 -10.35 -2.46 -12.12
CA GLU A 95 -11.06 -1.40 -12.82
C GLU A 95 -10.35 -0.05 -12.74
N GLU A 96 -9.78 0.30 -11.59
CA GLU A 96 -9.10 1.57 -11.40
C GLU A 96 -7.73 1.58 -12.08
N VAL A 97 -7.26 2.76 -12.44
CA VAL A 97 -5.93 2.98 -12.99
C VAL A 97 -5.06 3.64 -11.93
N ASP A 98 -3.87 3.09 -11.70
CA ASP A 98 -2.83 3.71 -10.88
C ASP A 98 -2.54 5.13 -11.42
N CYS A 99 -2.67 6.15 -10.58
CA CYS A 99 -2.62 7.56 -10.97
C CYS A 99 -1.29 8.02 -11.59
N LEU A 100 -0.22 7.24 -11.44
CA LEU A 100 1.09 7.50 -12.02
C LEU A 100 1.48 6.51 -13.13
N SER A 101 0.56 5.65 -13.56
CA SER A 101 0.84 4.63 -14.59
C SER A 101 0.17 4.96 -15.91
N GLU A 102 0.92 4.85 -16.98
CA GLU A 102 0.39 4.86 -18.35
C GLU A 102 -0.17 3.48 -18.76
N GLU A 103 0.13 2.43 -17.98
CA GLU A 103 -0.42 1.11 -18.16
C GLU A 103 -1.89 1.09 -17.71
N GLY A 104 -2.73 0.35 -18.41
CA GLY A 104 -4.16 0.20 -18.08
C GLY A 104 -4.41 -0.36 -16.66
N SER A 105 -5.68 -0.56 -16.32
CA SER A 105 -6.11 -1.26 -15.11
C SER A 105 -5.55 -2.69 -15.04
N ARG A 106 -5.71 -3.37 -13.90
CA ARG A 106 -5.16 -4.70 -13.58
C ARG A 106 -3.65 -4.71 -13.29
N ASN A 107 -3.11 -5.87 -12.95
CA ASN A 107 -1.71 -6.06 -12.58
C ASN A 107 -1.27 -5.13 -11.43
N GLN A 108 -2.09 -5.05 -10.39
CA GLN A 108 -1.94 -4.08 -9.31
C GLN A 108 -2.58 -4.55 -8.01
N LEU A 109 -2.22 -3.88 -6.92
CA LEU A 109 -2.71 -4.11 -5.57
C LEU A 109 -3.58 -2.95 -5.11
N THR A 110 -4.74 -3.22 -4.51
CA THR A 110 -5.51 -2.22 -3.77
C THR A 110 -5.44 -2.50 -2.27
N ALA A 111 -4.83 -1.58 -1.53
CA ALA A 111 -4.72 -1.61 -0.06
C ALA A 111 -4.79 -0.18 0.49
N PHE A 112 -5.27 0.01 1.73
CA PHE A 112 -5.43 1.34 2.35
C PHE A 112 -6.17 2.37 1.49
N ASN A 113 -7.14 1.92 0.67
CA ASN A 113 -7.87 2.72 -0.33
C ASN A 113 -7.01 3.33 -1.44
N GLU A 114 -5.85 2.75 -1.69
CA GLU A 114 -4.96 3.11 -2.79
C GLU A 114 -4.76 1.93 -3.72
N THR A 115 -4.86 2.19 -5.02
CA THR A 115 -4.57 1.21 -6.07
C THR A 115 -3.19 1.50 -6.64
N VAL A 116 -2.29 0.50 -6.58
CA VAL A 116 -0.86 0.66 -6.83
C VAL A 116 -0.34 -0.46 -7.70
N LYS A 117 0.43 -0.15 -8.74
CA LYS A 117 1.14 -1.15 -9.56
C LYS A 117 2.18 -1.90 -8.73
N TRP A 118 2.32 -3.21 -8.99
CA TRP A 118 3.23 -4.08 -8.24
C TRP A 118 4.68 -3.61 -8.20
N ASN A 119 5.16 -2.96 -9.26
CA ASN A 119 6.53 -2.44 -9.32
C ASN A 119 6.80 -1.30 -8.32
N ARG A 120 5.75 -0.63 -7.81
CA ARG A 120 5.86 0.44 -6.81
C ARG A 120 5.65 -0.04 -5.38
N VAL A 121 4.99 -1.19 -5.19
CA VAL A 121 4.64 -1.69 -3.84
C VAL A 121 5.86 -1.80 -2.95
N GLU A 122 6.98 -2.30 -3.46
CA GLU A 122 8.22 -2.44 -2.66
C GLU A 122 8.76 -1.09 -2.16
N THR A 123 8.77 -0.07 -3.02
CA THR A 123 9.23 1.28 -2.65
C THR A 123 8.30 1.91 -1.63
N LEU A 124 6.98 1.77 -1.82
CA LEU A 124 5.99 2.29 -0.87
C LEU A 124 6.05 1.58 0.49
N LEU A 125 6.32 0.28 0.51
CA LEU A 125 6.55 -0.46 1.75
C LEU A 125 7.81 0.00 2.48
N LYS A 126 8.89 0.32 1.77
CA LYS A 126 10.12 0.89 2.37
C LYS A 126 9.82 2.25 3.01
N ASP A 127 9.15 3.15 2.28
CA ASP A 127 8.74 4.46 2.81
C ASP A 127 7.78 4.32 4.01
N ALA A 128 6.86 3.39 3.95
CA ALA A 128 5.89 3.15 5.01
C ALA A 128 6.53 2.57 6.28
N LYS A 129 7.47 1.63 6.13
CA LYS A 129 8.27 1.09 7.24
C LYS A 129 9.12 2.18 7.88
N LEU A 130 9.79 3.00 7.06
CA LEU A 130 10.60 4.13 7.54
C LEU A 130 9.75 5.12 8.35
N LEU A 131 8.56 5.47 7.86
CA LEU A 131 7.63 6.34 8.58
C LEU A 131 7.16 5.72 9.90
N ALA A 132 6.92 4.40 9.92
CA ALA A 132 6.55 3.67 11.14
C ALA A 132 7.69 3.65 12.17
N ASP A 133 8.92 3.45 11.74
CA ASP A 133 10.10 3.44 12.61
C ASP A 133 10.29 4.83 13.22
N TRP A 134 10.21 5.92 12.44
CA TRP A 134 10.26 7.29 12.96
C TRP A 134 9.14 7.62 13.95
N LEU A 135 7.94 7.06 13.73
CA LEU A 135 6.81 7.23 14.64
C LEU A 135 7.04 6.50 15.96
N ASN A 136 7.65 5.31 15.92
CA ASN A 136 7.98 4.51 17.12
C ASN A 136 9.16 5.11 17.91
N GLU A 137 10.10 5.75 17.23
CA GLU A 137 11.27 6.42 17.80
C GLU A 137 10.98 7.88 18.24
N ASP A 138 9.72 8.31 18.14
CA ASP A 138 9.28 9.68 18.46
C ASP A 138 9.99 10.79 17.65
N HIS A 139 10.53 10.47 16.48
CA HIS A 139 11.06 11.47 15.56
C HIS A 139 9.96 12.28 14.87
N ILE A 140 8.77 11.69 14.73
CA ILE A 140 7.55 12.33 14.22
C ILE A 140 6.37 12.05 15.15
N SER A 141 5.42 12.98 15.21
CA SER A 141 4.21 12.79 16.00
C SER A 141 3.14 12.02 15.22
N SER A 142 2.33 11.23 15.93
CA SER A 142 1.15 10.58 15.34
C SER A 142 0.16 11.59 14.75
N GLY A 143 0.09 12.79 15.32
CA GLY A 143 -0.72 13.89 14.79
C GLY A 143 -0.26 14.33 13.40
N PHE A 144 1.05 14.43 13.17
CA PHE A 144 1.59 14.74 11.84
C PHE A 144 1.24 13.65 10.82
N VAL A 145 1.44 12.36 11.19
CA VAL A 145 1.11 11.23 10.30
C VAL A 145 -0.40 11.19 9.98
N HIS A 146 -1.24 11.47 10.98
CA HIS A 146 -2.69 11.56 10.75
C HIS A 146 -3.07 12.70 9.80
N ASN A 147 -2.42 13.86 9.93
CA ASN A 147 -2.64 14.99 9.02
C ASN A 147 -2.27 14.63 7.57
N LEU A 148 -1.25 13.79 7.35
CA LEU A 148 -0.93 13.30 5.99
C LEU A 148 -2.10 12.57 5.34
N THR A 149 -2.89 11.80 6.09
CA THR A 149 -4.09 11.14 5.55
C THR A 149 -5.18 12.12 5.19
N ILE A 150 -5.31 13.21 5.96
CA ILE A 150 -6.25 14.30 5.66
C ILE A 150 -5.82 15.01 4.37
N TYR A 151 -4.52 15.34 4.24
CA TYR A 151 -3.98 15.99 3.04
C TYR A 151 -4.16 15.12 1.80
N ASN A 152 -3.95 13.80 1.92
CA ASN A 152 -4.26 12.87 0.85
C ASN A 152 -5.73 12.95 0.42
N THR A 153 -6.66 12.95 1.37
CA THR A 153 -8.09 13.02 1.08
C THR A 153 -8.45 14.31 0.32
N ILE A 154 -7.85 15.45 0.72
CA ILE A 154 -8.05 16.74 0.06
C ILE A 154 -7.43 16.71 -1.36
N PHE A 155 -6.22 16.18 -1.51
CA PHE A 155 -5.53 16.08 -2.80
C PHE A 155 -6.25 15.17 -3.79
N LYS A 156 -6.78 14.01 -3.35
CA LYS A 156 -7.57 13.10 -4.20
C LYS A 156 -8.82 13.77 -4.80
N ARG A 157 -9.44 14.71 -4.10
CA ARG A 157 -10.54 15.52 -4.66
C ARG A 157 -10.08 16.38 -5.85
N TYR A 158 -8.88 16.97 -5.75
CA TYR A 158 -8.29 17.69 -6.87
C TYR A 158 -8.02 16.74 -8.05
N GLN A 159 -7.39 15.59 -7.79
CA GLN A 159 -7.08 14.62 -8.85
C GLN A 159 -8.34 14.09 -9.55
N LYS A 160 -9.38 13.75 -8.77
CA LYS A 160 -10.58 13.10 -9.31
C LYS A 160 -11.56 14.06 -9.96
N TYR A 161 -11.71 15.27 -9.42
CA TYR A 161 -12.77 16.19 -9.82
C TYR A 161 -12.25 17.53 -10.37
N GLY A 162 -10.94 17.76 -10.38
CA GLY A 162 -10.35 19.04 -10.79
C GLY A 162 -10.67 20.19 -9.84
N GLU A 163 -11.18 19.92 -8.64
CA GLU A 163 -11.58 20.94 -7.67
C GLU A 163 -10.35 21.71 -7.17
N SER A 164 -10.22 22.99 -7.54
CA SER A 164 -9.11 23.85 -7.10
C SER A 164 -9.00 23.96 -5.57
N TYR A 165 -10.10 23.78 -4.85
CA TYR A 165 -10.12 23.67 -3.39
C TYR A 165 -9.18 22.56 -2.87
N GLY A 166 -9.02 21.50 -3.63
CA GLY A 166 -8.13 20.39 -3.28
C GLY A 166 -6.65 20.80 -3.21
N LEU A 167 -6.22 21.87 -3.89
CA LEU A 167 -4.85 22.38 -3.80
C LEU A 167 -4.51 23.02 -2.44
N ARG A 168 -5.50 23.26 -1.58
CA ARG A 168 -5.29 23.75 -0.20
C ARG A 168 -4.45 22.83 0.66
N PHE A 169 -4.34 21.54 0.30
CA PHE A 169 -3.46 20.62 1.04
C PHE A 169 -2.01 21.13 1.06
N LEU A 170 -1.53 21.77 -0.01
CA LEU A 170 -0.13 22.18 -0.15
C LEU A 170 0.32 23.22 0.89
N PRO A 171 -0.37 24.37 1.07
CA PRO A 171 -0.03 25.32 2.14
C PRO A 171 -0.21 24.71 3.54
N LEU A 172 -1.18 23.83 3.76
CA LEU A 172 -1.37 23.15 5.04
C LEU A 172 -0.21 22.19 5.33
N LEU A 173 0.20 21.38 4.33
CA LEU A 173 1.35 20.50 4.42
C LEU A 173 2.65 21.28 4.68
N CYS A 174 2.88 22.37 3.94
CA CYS A 174 4.04 23.23 4.14
C CYS A 174 4.10 23.79 5.57
N TYR A 175 2.97 24.25 6.08
CA TYR A 175 2.87 24.74 7.45
C TYR A 175 3.18 23.65 8.49
N ASP A 176 2.61 22.47 8.33
CA ASP A 176 2.83 21.34 9.22
C ASP A 176 4.28 20.85 9.20
N ILE A 177 4.90 20.80 8.04
CA ILE A 177 6.31 20.43 7.90
C ILE A 177 7.20 21.42 8.68
N VAL A 178 6.95 22.73 8.54
CA VAL A 178 7.76 23.74 9.24
C VAL A 178 7.53 23.71 10.75
N ARG A 179 6.31 23.45 11.18
CA ARG A 179 5.93 23.51 12.60
C ARG A 179 6.28 22.24 13.38
N ASN A 180 6.13 21.07 12.76
CA ASN A 180 6.16 19.79 13.47
C ASN A 180 7.43 18.98 13.20
N LEU A 181 8.22 19.35 12.21
CA LEU A 181 9.44 18.64 11.88
C LEU A 181 10.69 19.48 12.16
N PRO A 182 11.83 18.83 12.44
CA PRO A 182 13.09 19.53 12.68
C PRO A 182 13.53 20.31 11.44
N PRO A 183 14.43 21.32 11.61
CA PRO A 183 14.97 22.06 10.49
C PRO A 183 15.84 21.17 9.57
N ILE A 184 16.01 21.59 8.32
CA ILE A 184 16.74 20.84 7.30
C ILE A 184 18.25 20.72 7.59
N ASP A 185 18.78 21.63 8.38
CA ASP A 185 20.18 21.73 8.84
C ASP A 185 20.41 21.16 10.23
N ASP A 186 19.46 20.40 10.78
CA ASP A 186 19.63 19.73 12.08
C ASP A 186 20.89 18.86 12.08
N LYS A 187 21.59 18.86 13.21
CA LYS A 187 22.85 18.11 13.40
C LYS A 187 22.61 16.60 13.45
N ASP A 188 21.43 16.18 13.87
CA ASP A 188 21.02 14.78 13.92
C ASP A 188 20.69 14.29 12.51
N PRO A 189 21.44 13.28 11.99
CA PRO A 189 21.20 12.73 10.65
C PRO A 189 19.77 12.18 10.46
N GLN A 190 19.18 11.56 11.50
CA GLN A 190 17.83 11.00 11.45
C GLN A 190 16.78 12.09 11.31
N LYS A 191 16.89 13.15 12.11
CA LYS A 191 15.98 14.29 12.05
C LYS A 191 16.06 15.01 10.70
N ARG A 192 17.26 15.13 10.15
CA ARG A 192 17.47 15.69 8.81
C ARG A 192 16.83 14.81 7.73
N LEU A 193 16.93 13.47 7.85
CA LEU A 193 16.33 12.53 6.91
C LEU A 193 14.80 12.63 6.93
N VAL A 194 14.18 12.70 8.12
CA VAL A 194 12.73 12.95 8.27
C VAL A 194 12.30 14.20 7.52
N ARG A 195 13.05 15.30 7.70
CA ARG A 195 12.75 16.57 7.04
C ARG A 195 12.86 16.47 5.51
N LEU A 196 13.94 15.89 5.00
CA LEU A 196 14.13 15.70 3.56
C LEU A 196 13.04 14.83 2.94
N TRP A 197 12.66 13.75 3.60
CA TRP A 197 11.56 12.90 3.17
C TRP A 197 10.24 13.68 3.06
N ALA A 198 9.94 14.52 4.07
CA ALA A 198 8.72 15.33 4.08
C ALA A 198 8.72 16.45 3.03
N GLU A 199 9.89 17.01 2.68
CA GLU A 199 9.99 18.00 1.61
C GLU A 199 9.57 17.44 0.24
N GLU A 200 9.83 16.14 -0.01
CA GLU A 200 9.41 15.48 -1.26
C GLU A 200 7.89 15.32 -1.39
N LEU A 201 7.14 15.41 -0.27
CA LEU A 201 5.67 15.42 -0.31
C LEU A 201 5.07 16.66 -0.98
N LYS A 202 5.86 17.72 -1.16
CA LYS A 202 5.43 18.93 -1.86
C LYS A 202 5.36 18.76 -3.39
N ASP A 203 6.01 17.72 -3.91
CA ASP A 203 5.90 17.38 -5.32
C ASP A 203 4.58 16.64 -5.60
N ILE A 204 3.63 17.36 -6.20
CA ILE A 204 2.31 16.84 -6.55
C ILE A 204 2.34 15.73 -7.62
N HIS A 205 3.43 15.61 -8.36
CA HIS A 205 3.67 14.55 -9.34
C HIS A 205 4.53 13.42 -8.76
N GLY A 206 5.07 13.63 -7.56
CA GLY A 206 5.91 12.65 -6.88
C GLY A 206 5.14 11.43 -6.39
N GLN A 207 5.82 10.29 -6.37
CA GLN A 207 5.24 9.02 -5.92
C GLN A 207 4.70 9.10 -4.49
N ARG A 208 5.43 9.72 -3.56
CA ARG A 208 5.04 9.80 -2.15
C ARG A 208 3.72 10.53 -1.96
N MET A 209 3.56 11.68 -2.61
CA MET A 209 2.32 12.47 -2.51
C MET A 209 1.13 11.71 -3.09
N ASN A 210 1.31 11.07 -4.22
CA ASN A 210 0.24 10.36 -4.90
C ASN A 210 -0.25 9.10 -4.17
N PHE A 211 0.58 8.52 -3.30
CA PHE A 211 0.25 7.33 -2.51
C PHE A 211 0.28 7.57 -1.00
N LEU A 212 -0.02 8.80 -0.57
CA LEU A 212 -0.12 9.15 0.85
C LEU A 212 -1.24 8.41 1.62
N GLY A 213 -2.16 7.75 0.95
CA GLY A 213 -3.11 6.84 1.61
C GLY A 213 -2.43 5.55 2.07
N PHE A 214 -1.52 5.01 1.26
CA PHE A 214 -0.81 3.77 1.53
C PHE A 214 0.23 3.93 2.65
N ILE A 215 1.11 4.94 2.55
CA ILE A 215 2.26 5.11 3.44
C ILE A 215 1.83 5.37 4.89
N PRO A 216 1.03 6.40 5.22
CA PRO A 216 0.55 6.63 6.58
C PRO A 216 -0.41 5.54 7.09
N GLY A 217 -1.23 4.96 6.21
CA GLY A 217 -2.11 3.85 6.57
C GLY A 217 -1.32 2.69 7.17
N TYR A 218 -0.26 2.27 6.49
CA TYR A 218 0.66 1.24 7.00
C TYR A 218 1.33 1.64 8.32
N ALA A 219 1.82 2.89 8.43
CA ALA A 219 2.55 3.33 9.61
C ALA A 219 1.67 3.42 10.87
N LEU A 220 0.42 3.88 10.72
CA LEU A 220 -0.51 4.00 11.85
C LEU A 220 -1.02 2.64 12.34
N ASP A 221 -1.22 1.68 11.45
CA ASP A 221 -1.68 0.33 11.83
C ASP A 221 -0.56 -0.51 12.50
N ARG A 222 0.72 -0.11 12.36
CA ARG A 222 1.85 -0.77 13.00
C ARG A 222 2.09 -0.32 14.46
N LYS A 223 1.45 0.76 14.88
CA LYS A 223 1.52 1.26 16.27
C LYS A 223 0.48 0.60 17.16
#